data_1e3b69e1359d8f3f00e3986b83ce25fb
#
_entry.id   1e3b69e1359d8f3f00e3986b83ce25fb
#
_cell.length_a   1.000
_cell.length_b   1.000
_cell.length_c   1.000
_cell.angle_alpha   90.00
_cell.angle_beta   90.00
_cell.angle_gamma   90.00
#
_symmetry.space_group_name_H-M   'P 1'
#
loop_
_entity.id
_entity.type
_entity.pdbx_description
1 polymer ?
#
loop_
_entity_poly.entity_id
_entity_poly.type
_entity_poly.pdbx_seq_one_letter_code
_entity_poly.pdbx_strand_id
1 'polypeptide(L)'
;ERFAADGGTILRGRVRGFGRDGNRVTSVQITDQSLPTKAVVIAAGRASGELTRLLGFNAPLVAERGYHVMVAPDNVRFDLPVSPPERGLFFTPMEEGLRIAGTVELAAPHQPPSWHRADLLVKHLKAIFPGVGGAEQSRWIGERPTLPDYRPAIGRAPRLANVYCSYGHQHLGLTLATASARLIARQMEGETLESALAGA
;
A
#
# COMPACT_ATOMS: atom_id res chain seq x y z
N GLU A 1 5.38 -2.08 18.74
CA GLU A 1 5.58 -2.20 20.21
C GLU A 1 4.25 -2.05 20.95
N ARG A 2 3.52 -0.93 20.82
CA ARG A 2 2.26 -0.66 21.53
C ARG A 2 1.18 -1.71 21.27
N PHE A 3 0.96 -2.13 20.02
CA PHE A 3 -0.03 -3.15 19.67
C PHE A 3 0.19 -4.47 20.42
N ALA A 4 1.44 -4.91 20.55
CA ALA A 4 1.76 -6.13 21.32
C ALA A 4 1.59 -5.91 22.83
N ALA A 5 1.93 -4.73 23.35
CA ALA A 5 1.70 -4.37 24.75
C ALA A 5 0.20 -4.34 25.11
N ASP A 6 -0.65 -3.94 24.17
CA ASP A 6 -2.11 -3.95 24.32
C ASP A 6 -2.73 -5.36 24.09
N GLY A 7 -1.91 -6.42 24.04
CA GLY A 7 -2.34 -7.83 23.89
C GLY A 7 -2.49 -8.30 22.44
N GLY A 8 -2.10 -7.50 21.45
CA GLY A 8 -2.14 -7.88 20.07
C GLY A 8 -1.05 -8.89 19.70
N THR A 9 -1.35 -9.84 18.80
CA THR A 9 -0.41 -10.84 18.32
C THR A 9 -0.07 -10.62 16.85
N ILE A 10 1.23 -10.58 16.52
CA ILE A 10 1.74 -10.50 15.15
C ILE A 10 2.21 -11.88 14.72
N LEU A 11 1.54 -12.44 13.70
CA LEU A 11 1.89 -13.74 13.14
C LEU A 11 2.52 -13.54 11.76
N ARG A 12 3.61 -14.23 11.50
CA ARG A 12 4.20 -14.31 10.14
C ARG A 12 3.61 -15.51 9.42
N GLY A 13 3.03 -15.27 8.26
CA GLY A 13 2.43 -16.33 7.46
C GLY A 13 1.70 -15.81 6.25
N ARG A 14 1.34 -16.70 5.35
CA ARG A 14 0.52 -16.38 4.18
C ARG A 14 -0.89 -16.91 4.39
N VAL A 15 -1.89 -16.04 4.27
CA VAL A 15 -3.29 -16.46 4.24
C VAL A 15 -3.55 -17.29 2.96
N ARG A 16 -4.10 -18.48 3.15
CA ARG A 16 -4.40 -19.44 2.09
C ARG A 16 -5.90 -19.58 1.84
N GLY A 17 -6.73 -19.26 2.83
CA GLY A 17 -8.17 -19.42 2.75
C GLY A 17 -8.91 -18.93 3.97
N PHE A 18 -10.21 -19.11 3.94
CA PHE A 18 -11.12 -18.74 5.00
C PHE A 18 -12.13 -19.87 5.24
N GLY A 19 -12.30 -20.26 6.51
CA GLY A 19 -13.44 -21.09 6.93
C GLY A 19 -14.69 -20.22 6.99
N ARG A 20 -15.84 -20.77 6.56
CA ARG A 20 -17.10 -20.03 6.51
C ARG A 20 -18.27 -20.86 7.02
N ASP A 21 -19.23 -20.16 7.61
CA ASP A 21 -20.56 -20.65 7.90
C ASP A 21 -21.57 -19.61 7.36
N GLY A 22 -22.28 -19.98 6.32
CA GLY A 22 -23.15 -19.07 5.57
C GLY A 22 -22.43 -17.81 5.10
N ASN A 23 -22.89 -16.66 5.57
CA ASN A 23 -22.32 -15.35 5.25
C ASN A 23 -21.26 -14.85 6.26
N ARG A 24 -20.79 -15.72 7.16
CA ARG A 24 -19.78 -15.38 8.16
C ARG A 24 -18.48 -16.13 7.93
N VAL A 25 -17.37 -15.45 8.11
CA VAL A 25 -16.05 -16.08 8.22
C VAL A 25 -15.87 -16.53 9.66
N THR A 26 -15.49 -17.80 9.85
CA THR A 26 -15.29 -18.43 11.16
C THR A 26 -13.83 -18.68 11.48
N SER A 27 -12.97 -18.75 10.44
CA SER A 27 -11.53 -18.91 10.63
C SER A 27 -10.72 -18.36 9.46
N VAL A 28 -9.45 -18.06 9.72
CA VAL A 28 -8.44 -17.69 8.73
C VAL A 28 -7.40 -18.81 8.64
N GLN A 29 -7.16 -19.34 7.45
CA GLN A 29 -6.17 -20.38 7.20
C GLN A 29 -4.84 -19.73 6.83
N ILE A 30 -3.82 -19.94 7.68
CA ILE A 30 -2.45 -19.42 7.49
C ILE A 30 -1.52 -20.61 7.37
N THR A 31 -0.93 -20.83 6.19
CA THR A 31 -0.03 -21.96 5.91
C THR A 31 -0.61 -23.27 6.46
N ASP A 32 -0.15 -23.72 7.64
CA ASP A 32 -0.54 -25.01 8.28
C ASP A 32 -1.45 -24.83 9.50
N GLN A 33 -1.98 -23.62 9.73
CA GLN A 33 -2.82 -23.30 10.89
C GLN A 33 -4.17 -22.73 10.47
N SER A 34 -5.19 -23.07 11.23
CA SER A 34 -6.51 -22.44 11.12
C SER A 34 -6.78 -21.65 12.39
N LEU A 35 -6.93 -20.34 12.26
CA LEU A 35 -7.16 -19.42 13.36
C LEU A 35 -8.64 -19.08 13.45
N PRO A 36 -9.36 -19.50 14.50
CA PRO A 36 -10.73 -19.06 14.72
C PRO A 36 -10.81 -17.54 14.83
N THR A 37 -11.83 -16.95 14.22
CA THR A 37 -11.99 -15.49 14.22
C THR A 37 -13.44 -15.07 14.32
N LYS A 38 -13.71 -13.96 14.99
CA LYS A 38 -15.02 -13.30 15.05
C LYS A 38 -15.24 -12.32 13.91
N ALA A 39 -14.16 -11.68 13.43
CA ALA A 39 -14.19 -10.72 12.33
C ALA A 39 -12.85 -10.73 11.59
N VAL A 40 -12.85 -10.28 10.35
CA VAL A 40 -11.67 -10.16 9.48
C VAL A 40 -11.62 -8.77 8.88
N VAL A 41 -10.46 -8.14 8.92
CA VAL A 41 -10.17 -6.91 8.16
C VAL A 41 -9.16 -7.25 7.06
N ILE A 42 -9.53 -7.04 5.81
CA ILE A 42 -8.64 -7.20 4.66
C ILE A 42 -7.90 -5.88 4.45
N ALA A 43 -6.63 -5.84 4.86
CA ALA A 43 -5.75 -4.67 4.77
C ALA A 43 -4.38 -5.03 4.17
N ALA A 44 -4.37 -5.92 3.18
CA ALA A 44 -3.16 -6.54 2.63
C ALA A 44 -2.60 -5.81 1.39
N GLY A 45 -2.91 -4.53 1.22
CA GLY A 45 -2.45 -3.73 0.08
C GLY A 45 -2.83 -4.42 -1.25
N ARG A 46 -1.87 -4.61 -2.15
CA ARG A 46 -2.10 -5.27 -3.43
C ARG A 46 -2.61 -6.71 -3.29
N ALA A 47 -2.17 -7.43 -2.29
CA ALA A 47 -2.62 -8.80 -2.06
C ALA A 47 -4.10 -8.91 -1.64
N SER A 48 -4.75 -7.80 -1.30
CA SER A 48 -6.18 -7.77 -0.98
C SER A 48 -7.04 -8.33 -2.12
N GLY A 49 -6.66 -8.11 -3.38
CA GLY A 49 -7.38 -8.66 -4.53
C GLY A 49 -7.41 -10.20 -4.58
N GLU A 50 -6.36 -10.86 -4.12
CA GLU A 50 -6.33 -12.33 -4.00
C GLU A 50 -7.23 -12.80 -2.86
N LEU A 51 -7.16 -12.11 -1.71
CA LEU A 51 -7.93 -12.46 -0.52
C LEU A 51 -9.45 -12.25 -0.74
N THR A 52 -9.84 -11.19 -1.43
CA THR A 52 -11.26 -10.95 -1.74
C THR A 52 -11.80 -11.99 -2.70
N ARG A 53 -11.03 -12.50 -3.66
CA ARG A 53 -11.45 -13.62 -4.52
C ARG A 53 -11.67 -14.91 -3.72
N LEU A 54 -10.83 -15.21 -2.73
CA LEU A 54 -11.04 -16.34 -1.81
C LEU A 54 -12.32 -16.18 -0.97
N LEU A 55 -12.77 -14.95 -0.75
CA LEU A 55 -14.02 -14.61 -0.05
C LEU A 55 -15.24 -14.56 -0.97
N GLY A 56 -15.06 -14.75 -2.28
CA GLY A 56 -16.15 -14.81 -3.25
C GLY A 56 -16.59 -13.46 -3.82
N PHE A 57 -15.75 -12.42 -3.71
CA PHE A 57 -15.98 -11.15 -4.41
C PHE A 57 -14.68 -10.61 -5.01
N ASN A 58 -14.80 -9.74 -5.99
CA ASN A 58 -13.64 -9.19 -6.69
C ASN A 58 -13.35 -7.75 -6.28
N ALA A 59 -12.10 -7.48 -5.91
CA ALA A 59 -11.56 -6.14 -5.80
C ALA A 59 -10.70 -5.87 -7.07
N PRO A 60 -11.11 -4.96 -7.96
CA PRO A 60 -10.42 -4.71 -9.22
C PRO A 60 -9.16 -3.85 -9.00
N LEU A 61 -8.25 -4.37 -8.17
CA LEU A 61 -6.98 -3.72 -7.86
C LEU A 61 -6.00 -3.85 -9.01
N VAL A 62 -5.46 -2.74 -9.44
CA VAL A 62 -4.37 -2.63 -10.40
C VAL A 62 -3.06 -2.32 -9.66
N ALA A 63 -1.98 -2.95 -10.08
CA ALA A 63 -0.65 -2.62 -9.61
C ALA A 63 -0.14 -1.36 -10.32
N GLU A 64 -0.13 -0.26 -9.60
CA GLU A 64 0.52 0.96 -10.04
C GLU A 64 1.95 0.97 -9.52
N ARG A 65 2.89 0.57 -10.37
CA ARG A 65 4.30 0.45 -10.01
C ARG A 65 4.99 1.80 -9.97
N GLY A 66 5.59 2.11 -8.84
CA GLY A 66 6.48 3.26 -8.68
C GLY A 66 7.93 2.81 -8.60
N TYR A 67 8.82 3.55 -9.25
CA TYR A 67 10.25 3.31 -9.23
C TYR A 67 10.96 4.40 -8.44
N HIS A 68 12.03 4.05 -7.75
CA HIS A 68 13.00 5.02 -7.27
C HIS A 68 14.44 4.52 -7.40
N VAL A 69 15.34 5.46 -7.43
CA VAL A 69 16.79 5.24 -7.40
C VAL A 69 17.36 6.03 -6.25
N MET A 70 18.31 5.44 -5.52
CA MET A 70 19.16 6.12 -4.57
C MET A 70 20.52 6.37 -5.22
N VAL A 71 21.02 7.58 -5.12
CA VAL A 71 22.39 7.94 -5.51
C VAL A 71 23.13 8.51 -4.32
N ALA A 72 24.46 8.44 -4.35
CA ALA A 72 25.29 9.06 -3.33
C ALA A 72 24.99 10.57 -3.24
N PRO A 73 25.09 11.20 -2.03
CA PRO A 73 24.63 12.57 -1.80
C PRO A 73 25.64 13.65 -2.27
N ASP A 74 26.42 13.35 -3.30
CA ASP A 74 27.48 14.24 -3.79
C ASP A 74 26.88 15.57 -4.28
N ASN A 75 27.38 16.67 -3.74
CA ASN A 75 26.96 18.03 -4.07
C ASN A 75 25.47 18.34 -3.90
N VAL A 76 24.72 17.56 -3.12
CA VAL A 76 23.34 17.89 -2.74
C VAL A 76 23.35 19.09 -1.80
N ARG A 77 22.69 20.19 -2.21
CA ARG A 77 22.66 21.47 -1.48
C ARG A 77 21.25 21.90 -1.06
N PHE A 78 20.33 20.95 -0.97
CA PHE A 78 18.97 21.21 -0.52
C PHE A 78 18.57 20.18 0.53
N ASP A 79 17.88 20.65 1.57
CA ASP A 79 17.48 19.85 2.73
C ASP A 79 16.00 19.42 2.68
N LEU A 80 15.26 19.94 1.71
CA LEU A 80 13.84 19.65 1.51
C LEU A 80 13.63 18.91 0.18
N PRO A 81 12.56 18.11 0.08
CA PRO A 81 12.18 17.50 -1.18
C PRO A 81 11.92 18.57 -2.26
N VAL A 82 12.51 18.38 -3.43
CA VAL A 82 12.33 19.24 -4.60
C VAL A 82 11.56 18.48 -5.67
N SER A 83 10.53 19.11 -6.22
CA SER A 83 9.71 18.53 -7.29
C SER A 83 9.52 19.54 -8.41
N PRO A 84 10.19 19.37 -9.57
CA PRO A 84 9.87 20.14 -10.76
C PRO A 84 8.49 19.76 -11.29
N PRO A 85 7.48 20.67 -11.27
CA PRO A 85 6.08 20.31 -11.58
C PRO A 85 5.91 19.68 -12.99
N GLU A 86 6.66 20.18 -13.97
CA GLU A 86 6.54 19.76 -15.37
C GLU A 86 7.03 18.32 -15.61
N ARG A 87 7.74 17.74 -14.64
CA ARG A 87 8.37 16.42 -14.80
C ARG A 87 7.76 15.33 -13.95
N GLY A 88 6.95 15.68 -12.94
CA GLY A 88 6.36 14.72 -12.02
C GLY A 88 7.39 13.90 -11.25
N LEU A 89 8.57 14.48 -10.99
CA LEU A 89 9.67 13.84 -10.29
C LEU A 89 9.82 14.42 -8.88
N PHE A 90 10.38 13.62 -7.99
CA PHE A 90 10.70 14.01 -6.63
C PHE A 90 12.16 13.67 -6.33
N PHE A 91 12.91 14.68 -5.92
CA PHE A 91 14.28 14.57 -5.43
C PHE A 91 14.25 14.80 -3.93
N THR A 92 14.48 13.77 -3.15
CA THR A 92 14.36 13.81 -1.69
C THR A 92 15.70 13.48 -1.05
N PRO A 93 16.31 14.42 -0.34
CA PRO A 93 17.48 14.11 0.48
C PRO A 93 17.08 13.15 1.60
N MET A 94 17.83 12.09 1.77
CA MET A 94 17.66 11.05 2.77
C MET A 94 18.97 10.91 3.55
N GLU A 95 18.95 10.24 4.69
CA GLU A 95 20.17 9.98 5.49
C GLU A 95 21.23 9.22 4.68
N GLU A 96 20.80 8.31 3.80
CA GLU A 96 21.70 7.45 3.03
C GLU A 96 22.11 8.04 1.66
N GLY A 97 21.45 9.10 1.20
CA GLY A 97 21.73 9.67 -0.13
C GLY A 97 20.59 10.50 -0.69
N LEU A 98 20.61 10.72 -2.00
CA LEU A 98 19.54 11.41 -2.71
C LEU A 98 18.60 10.38 -3.37
N ARG A 99 17.35 10.37 -2.95
CA ARG A 99 16.30 9.54 -3.55
C ARG A 99 15.64 10.27 -4.72
N ILE A 100 15.56 9.59 -5.86
CA ILE A 100 14.90 10.08 -7.05
C ILE A 100 13.71 9.16 -7.33
N ALA A 101 12.51 9.70 -7.39
CA ALA A 101 11.27 8.97 -7.65
C ALA A 101 10.36 9.74 -8.61
N GLY A 102 9.32 9.08 -9.20
CA GLY A 102 8.31 9.80 -9.97
C GLY A 102 7.77 9.10 -11.19
N THR A 103 8.36 8.01 -11.65
CA THR A 103 7.78 7.25 -12.76
C THR A 103 6.70 6.30 -12.28
N VAL A 104 5.66 6.12 -13.11
CA VAL A 104 4.55 5.20 -12.85
C VAL A 104 4.40 4.24 -14.02
N GLU A 105 4.15 2.97 -13.70
CA GLU A 105 3.85 1.91 -14.65
C GLU A 105 2.58 1.19 -14.21
N LEU A 106 1.59 1.13 -15.08
CA LEU A 106 0.46 0.21 -14.92
C LEU A 106 0.88 -1.15 -15.46
N ALA A 107 1.06 -2.12 -14.60
CA ALA A 107 1.59 -3.41 -14.97
C ALA A 107 0.55 -4.52 -14.78
N ALA A 108 0.52 -5.44 -15.75
CA ALA A 108 -0.22 -6.69 -15.59
C ALA A 108 0.41 -7.56 -14.48
N PRO A 109 -0.37 -8.44 -13.82
CA PRO A 109 0.17 -9.42 -12.91
C PRO A 109 1.31 -10.22 -13.57
N HIS A 110 2.41 -10.41 -12.84
CA HIS A 110 3.59 -11.16 -13.28
C HIS A 110 4.44 -10.53 -14.41
N GLN A 111 4.08 -9.35 -14.90
CA GLN A 111 4.94 -8.63 -15.84
C GLN A 111 6.27 -8.25 -15.15
N PRO A 112 7.44 -8.49 -15.78
CA PRO A 112 8.72 -8.09 -15.21
C PRO A 112 8.81 -6.56 -15.08
N PRO A 113 9.61 -6.03 -14.12
CA PRO A 113 9.85 -4.59 -13.98
C PRO A 113 10.52 -3.99 -15.22
N SER A 114 10.11 -2.78 -15.60
CA SER A 114 10.78 -1.99 -16.64
C SER A 114 11.88 -1.11 -16.03
N TRP A 115 13.08 -1.67 -15.81
CA TRP A 115 14.18 -0.93 -15.19
C TRP A 115 14.67 0.27 -16.00
N HIS A 116 14.35 0.35 -17.29
CA HIS A 116 14.55 1.57 -18.09
C HIS A 116 13.91 2.81 -17.45
N ARG A 117 12.82 2.65 -16.70
CA ARG A 117 12.20 3.75 -15.93
C ARG A 117 13.11 4.28 -14.82
N ALA A 118 13.88 3.41 -14.20
CA ALA A 118 14.90 3.81 -13.22
C ALA A 118 16.06 4.57 -13.91
N ASP A 119 16.50 4.13 -15.09
CA ASP A 119 17.54 4.83 -15.85
C ASP A 119 17.10 6.25 -16.25
N LEU A 120 15.81 6.43 -16.58
CA LEU A 120 15.25 7.75 -16.86
C LEU A 120 15.29 8.68 -15.64
N LEU A 121 15.09 8.17 -14.43
CA LEU A 121 15.19 8.96 -13.20
C LEU A 121 16.60 9.56 -13.04
N VAL A 122 17.63 8.74 -13.23
CA VAL A 122 19.03 9.19 -13.16
C VAL A 122 19.34 10.18 -14.28
N LYS A 123 18.86 9.93 -15.50
CA LYS A 123 19.02 10.85 -16.63
C LYS A 123 18.39 12.21 -16.32
N HIS A 124 17.22 12.24 -15.74
CA HIS A 124 16.55 13.49 -15.37
C HIS A 124 17.27 14.22 -14.24
N LEU A 125 17.80 13.51 -13.23
CA LEU A 125 18.64 14.14 -12.21
C LEU A 125 19.79 14.90 -12.86
N LYS A 126 20.56 14.24 -13.72
CA LYS A 126 21.73 14.85 -14.37
C LYS A 126 21.37 16.02 -15.29
N ALA A 127 20.19 15.99 -15.90
CA ALA A 127 19.72 17.07 -16.76
C ALA A 127 19.24 18.30 -16.00
N ILE A 128 18.62 18.10 -14.81
CA ILE A 128 18.04 19.19 -13.99
C ILE A 128 19.09 19.78 -13.05
N PHE A 129 19.92 18.93 -12.45
CA PHE A 129 20.94 19.31 -11.48
C PHE A 129 22.31 18.76 -11.92
N PRO A 130 22.97 19.40 -12.90
CA PRO A 130 24.30 18.97 -13.34
C PRO A 130 25.30 18.96 -12.16
N GLY A 131 25.98 17.84 -11.98
CA GLY A 131 26.98 17.68 -10.91
C GLY A 131 26.40 17.34 -9.53
N VAL A 132 25.09 17.20 -9.40
CA VAL A 132 24.44 16.72 -8.17
C VAL A 132 24.22 15.21 -8.22
N GLY A 133 24.46 14.55 -7.08
CA GLY A 133 24.35 13.10 -6.95
C GLY A 133 25.53 12.35 -7.55
N GLY A 134 26.02 11.38 -6.82
CA GLY A 134 27.14 10.51 -7.20
C GLY A 134 26.69 9.20 -7.83
N ALA A 135 27.41 8.14 -7.48
CA ALA A 135 27.14 6.79 -7.96
C ALA A 135 25.75 6.30 -7.53
N GLU A 136 25.10 5.52 -8.38
CA GLU A 136 23.89 4.81 -8.03
C GLU A 136 24.18 3.77 -6.94
N GLN A 137 23.41 3.82 -5.85
CA GLN A 137 23.54 2.92 -4.70
C GLN A 137 22.53 1.79 -4.73
N SER A 138 21.28 2.10 -5.13
CA SER A 138 20.21 1.09 -5.19
C SER A 138 19.07 1.50 -6.11
N ARG A 139 18.31 0.49 -6.55
CA ARG A 139 17.04 0.64 -7.27
C ARG A 139 15.95 -0.08 -6.52
N TRP A 140 14.77 0.47 -6.55
CA TRP A 140 13.62 -0.12 -5.91
C TRP A 140 12.35 0.07 -6.72
N ILE A 141 11.43 -0.88 -6.59
CA ILE A 141 10.10 -0.85 -7.15
C ILE A 141 9.07 -1.17 -6.09
N GLY A 142 7.96 -0.46 -6.07
CA GLY A 142 6.81 -0.74 -5.23
C GLY A 142 5.52 -0.76 -6.03
N GLU A 143 4.60 -1.62 -5.64
CA GLU A 143 3.30 -1.75 -6.27
C GLU A 143 2.23 -1.11 -5.38
N ARG A 144 1.66 0.01 -5.83
CA ARG A 144 0.57 0.70 -5.15
C ARG A 144 -0.74 -0.01 -5.48
N PRO A 145 -1.55 -0.34 -4.49
CA PRO A 145 -2.88 -0.91 -4.72
C PRO A 145 -3.84 0.19 -5.19
N THR A 146 -4.14 0.23 -6.47
CA THR A 146 -5.01 1.27 -7.06
C THR A 146 -6.33 0.66 -7.50
N LEU A 147 -7.44 1.28 -7.09
CA LEU A 147 -8.78 0.98 -7.60
C LEU A 147 -9.12 1.91 -8.77
N PRO A 148 -9.98 1.51 -9.70
CA PRO A 148 -10.28 2.29 -10.91
C PRO A 148 -10.83 3.70 -10.66
N ASP A 149 -11.53 3.90 -9.55
CA ASP A 149 -12.08 5.20 -9.14
C ASP A 149 -11.13 6.01 -8.25
N TYR A 150 -9.92 5.51 -8.02
CA TYR A 150 -8.92 6.14 -7.16
C TYR A 150 -9.35 6.35 -5.70
N ARG A 151 -10.39 5.66 -5.23
CA ARG A 151 -10.85 5.71 -3.84
C ARG A 151 -10.52 4.42 -3.10
N PRO A 152 -10.09 4.47 -1.85
CA PRO A 152 -9.87 3.27 -1.05
C PRO A 152 -11.21 2.60 -0.71
N ALA A 153 -11.23 1.28 -0.72
CA ALA A 153 -12.34 0.50 -0.21
C ALA A 153 -12.23 0.42 1.32
N ILE A 154 -13.10 1.15 2.02
CA ILE A 154 -13.16 1.16 3.49
C ILE A 154 -14.58 0.80 3.90
N GLY A 155 -14.73 -0.27 4.68
CA GLY A 155 -16.03 -0.67 5.21
C GLY A 155 -16.32 -2.15 5.08
N ARG A 156 -17.57 -2.52 5.37
CA ARG A 156 -18.02 -3.92 5.35
C ARG A 156 -17.97 -4.49 3.92
N ALA A 157 -17.45 -5.70 3.80
CA ALA A 157 -17.43 -6.43 2.53
C ALA A 157 -18.86 -6.79 2.08
N PRO A 158 -19.12 -6.83 0.76
CA PRO A 158 -20.42 -7.21 0.25
C PRO A 158 -20.77 -8.66 0.65
N ARG A 159 -22.01 -8.88 1.07
CA ARG A 159 -22.58 -10.20 1.39
C ARG A 159 -21.92 -10.94 2.55
N LEU A 160 -20.98 -10.34 3.28
CA LEU A 160 -20.30 -10.94 4.43
C LEU A 160 -20.55 -10.12 5.69
N ALA A 161 -21.04 -10.78 6.72
CA ALA A 161 -21.50 -10.11 7.93
C ALA A 161 -20.36 -9.59 8.83
N ASN A 162 -19.18 -10.21 8.74
CA ASN A 162 -18.05 -9.95 9.64
C ASN A 162 -16.71 -9.78 8.92
N VAL A 163 -16.75 -9.38 7.66
CA VAL A 163 -15.55 -9.04 6.89
C VAL A 163 -15.56 -7.56 6.55
N TYR A 164 -14.43 -6.91 6.71
CA TYR A 164 -14.23 -5.49 6.44
C TYR A 164 -13.07 -5.30 5.49
N CYS A 165 -13.15 -4.27 4.66
CA CYS A 165 -12.15 -3.89 3.67
C CYS A 165 -11.44 -2.61 4.11
N SER A 166 -10.11 -2.57 3.99
CA SER A 166 -9.28 -1.38 4.17
C SER A 166 -8.08 -1.46 3.22
N TYR A 167 -8.31 -1.23 1.94
CA TYR A 167 -7.29 -1.34 0.89
C TYR A 167 -7.56 -0.36 -0.26
N GLY A 168 -6.62 -0.26 -1.20
CA GLY A 168 -6.78 0.60 -2.37
C GLY A 168 -6.35 2.05 -2.15
N HIS A 169 -5.57 2.33 -1.11
CA HIS A 169 -5.13 3.67 -0.72
C HIS A 169 -4.02 4.25 -1.60
N GLN A 170 -3.57 3.55 -2.63
CA GLN A 170 -2.49 3.99 -3.53
C GLN A 170 -1.21 4.37 -2.75
N HIS A 171 -0.74 5.60 -2.95
CA HIS A 171 0.40 6.19 -2.25
C HIS A 171 0.05 6.82 -0.88
N LEU A 172 -1.23 6.91 -0.54
CA LEU A 172 -1.71 7.53 0.69
C LEU A 172 -1.96 6.55 1.84
N GLY A 173 -1.58 5.27 1.68
CA GLY A 173 -1.90 4.22 2.65
C GLY A 173 -1.40 4.52 4.06
N LEU A 174 -0.18 5.02 4.20
CA LEU A 174 0.36 5.38 5.52
C LEU A 174 -0.34 6.63 6.08
N THR A 175 -0.54 7.64 5.27
CA THR A 175 -1.21 8.90 5.67
C THR A 175 -2.63 8.67 6.16
N LEU A 176 -3.38 7.78 5.49
CA LEU A 176 -4.78 7.50 5.79
C LEU A 176 -4.97 6.33 6.76
N ALA A 177 -3.90 5.67 7.22
CA ALA A 177 -3.98 4.45 8.02
C ALA A 177 -4.84 4.62 9.28
N THR A 178 -4.60 5.68 10.06
CA THR A 178 -5.33 5.94 11.31
C THR A 178 -6.79 6.30 11.09
N ALA A 179 -7.09 7.11 10.08
CA ALA A 179 -8.47 7.46 9.72
C ALA A 179 -9.25 6.23 9.25
N SER A 180 -8.65 5.43 8.36
CA SER A 180 -9.26 4.18 7.88
C SER A 180 -9.49 3.18 9.01
N ALA A 181 -8.52 3.03 9.93
CA ALA A 181 -8.64 2.13 11.07
C ALA A 181 -9.79 2.57 12.01
N ARG A 182 -9.92 3.87 12.27
CA ARG A 182 -11.02 4.42 13.09
C ARG A 182 -12.38 4.14 12.46
N LEU A 183 -12.53 4.36 11.16
CA LEU A 183 -13.78 4.07 10.44
C LEU A 183 -14.15 2.58 10.50
N ILE A 184 -13.18 1.68 10.33
CA ILE A 184 -13.41 0.24 10.45
C ILE A 184 -13.82 -0.15 11.88
N ALA A 185 -13.12 0.37 12.90
CA ALA A 185 -13.42 0.07 14.31
C ALA A 185 -14.88 0.47 14.66
N ARG A 186 -15.30 1.68 14.32
CA ARG A 186 -16.67 2.16 14.55
C ARG A 186 -17.72 1.29 13.84
N GLN A 187 -17.45 0.86 12.61
CA GLN A 187 -18.35 -0.07 11.91
C GLN A 187 -18.39 -1.46 12.55
N MET A 188 -17.29 -1.93 13.11
CA MET A 188 -17.26 -3.19 13.88
C MET A 188 -18.09 -3.10 15.16
N GLU A 189 -18.22 -1.90 15.75
CA GLU A 189 -19.06 -1.58 16.90
C GLU A 189 -20.55 -1.38 16.51
N GLY A 190 -20.88 -1.43 15.21
CA GLY A 190 -22.24 -1.40 14.71
C GLY A 190 -22.68 -0.07 14.11
N GLU A 191 -21.80 0.92 14.01
CA GLU A 191 -22.13 2.18 13.33
C GLU A 191 -22.23 1.99 11.81
N THR A 192 -23.06 2.82 11.17
CA THR A 192 -23.07 2.93 9.70
C THR A 192 -21.85 3.71 9.22
N LEU A 193 -21.47 3.55 7.95
CA LEU A 193 -20.34 4.33 7.39
C LEU A 193 -20.64 5.84 7.44
N GLU A 194 -21.87 6.24 7.18
CA GLU A 194 -22.30 7.64 7.23
C GLU A 194 -22.17 8.24 8.63
N SER A 195 -22.65 7.55 9.67
CA SER A 195 -22.50 8.01 11.05
C SER A 195 -21.04 8.01 11.50
N ALA A 196 -20.24 7.06 11.05
CA ALA A 196 -18.81 7.00 11.33
C ALA A 196 -18.04 8.17 10.68
N LEU A 197 -18.44 8.61 9.50
CA LEU A 197 -17.86 9.79 8.82
C LEU A 197 -18.28 11.11 9.46
N ALA A 198 -19.54 11.23 9.91
CA ALA A 198 -20.05 12.45 10.51
C ALA A 198 -19.40 12.81 11.87
N GLY A 199 -18.80 11.84 12.56
CA GLY A 199 -18.10 12.03 13.83
C GLY A 199 -16.56 12.02 13.72
N ALA A 200 -16.00 12.12 12.52
CA ALA A 200 -14.58 12.19 12.26
C ALA A 200 -14.17 13.63 11.90
#